data_e73f6657bdf219624fdaa313de4a2f67
#
_entry.id   e73f6657bdf219624fdaa313de4a2f67
#
_cell.length_a   1.000
_cell.length_b   1.000
_cell.length_c   1.000
_cell.angle_alpha   90.00
_cell.angle_beta   90.00
_cell.angle_gamma   90.00
#
_symmetry.space_group_name_H-M   'P 1'
#
loop_
_entity.id
_entity.type
_entity.pdbx_description
1 polymer ?
#
loop_
_entity_poly.entity_id
_entity_poly.type
_entity_poly.pdbx_seq_one_letter_code
_entity_poly.pdbx_strand_id
1 'polypeptide(L)'
;MQGKKKLSIVVLSYNHQEYIEQALEGIFMQKVDFPIELILCDDKSPDNTHEVIEAYLKNTPPHIEVKYTRHEQNMGSTPNFYYALRQVTGEYLAFCEGDDYWTDEHKLQTQYDFLEQNLEYAICFHQANNVSPYSELDGKPFSIIEDRDYTPLEIYQHWVVHTATVVMRSATLRTLAFKETLNDPTLQYFDTAIFLAATTLGKMQGFSKTMSAYRRHDAGLSFGAVNFRRDLKHNHLDTIIGNFYQGKIKQHSDWQIFIRSYNDFFQTLKQGQFATAFQFLKWILKHYKKLIIYLLKKIRH
;
A
#
# COMPACT_ATOMS: atom_id res chain seq x y z
N MET A 1 -10.87 34.44 -1.60
CA MET A 1 -11.10 32.99 -1.46
C MET A 1 -9.73 32.32 -1.53
N GLN A 2 -9.32 31.58 -0.52
CA GLN A 2 -8.15 30.72 -0.64
C GLN A 2 -8.43 29.71 -1.74
N GLY A 3 -7.51 29.60 -2.75
CA GLY A 3 -7.67 28.60 -3.83
C GLY A 3 -7.75 27.20 -3.25
N LYS A 4 -8.52 26.31 -3.89
CA LYS A 4 -8.61 24.92 -3.46
C LYS A 4 -7.27 24.23 -3.50
N LYS A 5 -7.02 23.37 -2.52
CA LYS A 5 -5.75 22.67 -2.36
C LYS A 5 -5.62 21.57 -3.42
N LYS A 6 -4.43 21.43 -3.98
CA LYS A 6 -4.14 20.41 -5.00
C LYS A 6 -4.08 19.01 -4.38
N LEU A 7 -4.56 17.98 -5.14
CA LEU A 7 -4.41 16.57 -4.80
C LEU A 7 -3.47 15.90 -5.81
N SER A 8 -2.47 15.18 -5.31
CA SER A 8 -1.58 14.35 -6.11
C SER A 8 -2.07 12.92 -6.14
N ILE A 9 -2.12 12.32 -7.33
CA ILE A 9 -2.38 10.89 -7.53
C ILE A 9 -1.06 10.24 -7.92
N VAL A 10 -0.64 9.21 -7.22
CA VAL A 10 0.53 8.39 -7.57
C VAL A 10 0.08 7.09 -8.20
N VAL A 11 0.56 6.84 -9.42
CA VAL A 11 0.35 5.59 -10.17
C VAL A 11 1.70 4.97 -10.45
N LEU A 12 1.88 3.72 -10.00
CA LEU A 12 3.05 2.91 -10.34
C LEU A 12 2.66 1.86 -11.37
N SER A 13 3.48 1.69 -12.38
CA SER A 13 3.23 0.71 -13.44
C SER A 13 4.47 -0.10 -13.78
N TYR A 14 4.28 -1.42 -13.95
CA TYR A 14 5.29 -2.32 -14.50
C TYR A 14 4.61 -3.57 -15.07
N ASN A 15 4.69 -3.76 -16.39
CA ASN A 15 4.09 -4.89 -17.09
C ASN A 15 2.55 -4.92 -16.98
N HIS A 16 1.92 -3.75 -17.17
CA HIS A 16 0.48 -3.54 -17.02
C HIS A 16 -0.25 -3.17 -18.31
N GLN A 17 0.25 -3.59 -19.49
CA GLN A 17 -0.35 -3.25 -20.79
C GLN A 17 -1.86 -3.60 -20.88
N GLU A 18 -2.31 -4.64 -20.17
CA GLU A 18 -3.70 -5.10 -20.19
C GLU A 18 -4.59 -4.35 -19.16
N TYR A 19 -4.00 -3.56 -18.24
CA TYR A 19 -4.69 -3.00 -17.09
C TYR A 19 -4.63 -1.48 -17.01
N ILE A 20 -3.51 -0.88 -17.45
CA ILE A 20 -3.20 0.52 -17.22
C ILE A 20 -4.23 1.49 -17.84
N GLU A 21 -4.84 1.12 -18.96
CA GLU A 21 -5.91 1.91 -19.58
C GLU A 21 -7.08 2.06 -18.62
N GLN A 22 -7.55 0.98 -18.00
CA GLN A 22 -8.65 1.01 -17.04
C GLN A 22 -8.30 1.78 -15.76
N ALA A 23 -7.04 1.70 -15.31
CA ALA A 23 -6.57 2.52 -14.19
C ALA A 23 -6.66 4.01 -14.51
N LEU A 24 -6.20 4.42 -15.70
CA LEU A 24 -6.27 5.81 -16.16
C LEU A 24 -7.70 6.26 -16.41
N GLU A 25 -8.57 5.40 -16.93
CA GLU A 25 -10.00 5.67 -17.09
C GLU A 25 -10.66 6.00 -15.75
N GLY A 26 -10.40 5.18 -14.71
CA GLY A 26 -10.89 5.42 -13.36
C GLY A 26 -10.41 6.75 -12.75
N ILE A 27 -9.22 7.21 -13.14
CA ILE A 27 -8.67 8.52 -12.73
C ILE A 27 -9.29 9.66 -13.54
N PHE A 28 -9.41 9.50 -14.86
CA PHE A 28 -9.89 10.57 -15.76
C PHE A 28 -11.40 10.84 -15.63
N MET A 29 -12.17 9.84 -15.19
CA MET A 29 -13.61 10.01 -14.93
C MET A 29 -13.92 10.83 -13.67
N GLN A 30 -12.92 11.12 -12.80
CA GLN A 30 -13.15 11.78 -11.52
C GLN A 30 -13.73 13.18 -11.68
N LYS A 31 -14.88 13.42 -11.06
CA LYS A 31 -15.56 14.71 -11.01
C LYS A 31 -15.17 15.45 -9.74
N VAL A 32 -14.30 16.44 -9.88
CA VAL A 32 -13.73 17.21 -8.77
C VAL A 32 -13.77 18.70 -9.06
N ASP A 33 -13.75 19.52 -8.00
CA ASP A 33 -13.69 20.97 -8.08
C ASP A 33 -12.37 21.57 -7.58
N PHE A 34 -11.32 20.74 -7.52
CA PHE A 34 -9.95 21.10 -7.13
C PHE A 34 -8.94 20.62 -8.20
N PRO A 35 -7.74 21.21 -8.24
CA PRO A 35 -6.72 20.80 -9.20
C PRO A 35 -6.13 19.43 -8.84
N ILE A 36 -5.92 18.58 -9.85
CA ILE A 36 -5.27 17.26 -9.73
C ILE A 36 -3.89 17.31 -10.40
N GLU A 37 -2.93 16.65 -9.76
CA GLU A 37 -1.64 16.29 -10.32
C GLU A 37 -1.56 14.76 -10.39
N LEU A 38 -1.36 14.20 -11.59
CA LEU A 38 -1.15 12.77 -11.81
C LEU A 38 0.34 12.50 -11.98
N ILE A 39 0.92 11.78 -11.04
CA ILE A 39 2.32 11.32 -11.08
C ILE A 39 2.29 9.85 -11.48
N LEU A 40 2.61 9.57 -12.75
CA LEU A 40 2.59 8.24 -13.34
C LEU A 40 4.02 7.79 -13.61
N CYS A 41 4.46 6.69 -12.99
CA CYS A 41 5.81 6.18 -13.09
C CYS A 41 5.82 4.75 -13.65
N ASP A 42 6.28 4.59 -14.89
CA ASP A 42 6.53 3.29 -15.53
C ASP A 42 7.96 2.83 -15.22
N ASP A 43 8.09 1.71 -14.52
CA ASP A 43 9.39 1.13 -14.10
C ASP A 43 10.08 0.36 -15.23
N LYS A 44 10.10 0.93 -16.43
CA LYS A 44 10.67 0.31 -17.63
C LYS A 44 9.96 -0.99 -17.98
N SER A 45 8.65 -0.93 -18.15
CA SER A 45 7.84 -2.07 -18.60
C SER A 45 8.41 -2.71 -19.87
N PRO A 46 8.53 -4.05 -19.89
CA PRO A 46 9.06 -4.78 -21.07
C PRO A 46 7.99 -5.00 -22.15
N ASP A 47 6.71 -4.82 -21.81
CA ASP A 47 5.54 -4.95 -22.68
C ASP A 47 5.13 -3.59 -23.29
N ASN A 48 3.94 -3.50 -23.87
CA ASN A 48 3.43 -2.28 -24.51
C ASN A 48 2.79 -1.29 -23.50
N THR A 49 3.04 -1.41 -22.20
CA THR A 49 2.50 -0.49 -21.19
C THR A 49 2.77 0.97 -21.53
N HIS A 50 3.98 1.29 -21.96
CA HIS A 50 4.38 2.66 -22.33
C HIS A 50 3.53 3.23 -23.47
N GLU A 51 3.37 2.47 -24.54
CA GLU A 51 2.63 2.85 -25.74
C GLU A 51 1.14 3.06 -25.40
N VAL A 52 0.57 2.22 -24.54
CA VAL A 52 -0.81 2.36 -24.04
C VAL A 52 -0.94 3.66 -23.21
N ILE A 53 0.00 3.92 -22.31
CA ILE A 53 0.02 5.15 -21.51
C ILE A 53 0.08 6.38 -22.42
N GLU A 54 1.05 6.44 -23.34
CA GLU A 54 1.21 7.61 -24.23
C GLU A 54 -0.02 7.85 -25.10
N ALA A 55 -0.65 6.78 -25.60
CA ALA A 55 -1.87 6.90 -26.36
C ALA A 55 -3.03 7.46 -25.53
N TYR A 56 -3.20 6.97 -24.29
CA TYR A 56 -4.29 7.37 -23.41
C TYR A 56 -4.12 8.82 -22.91
N LEU A 57 -2.91 9.25 -22.59
CA LEU A 57 -2.59 10.59 -22.10
C LEU A 57 -2.93 11.70 -23.08
N LYS A 58 -3.11 11.40 -24.38
CA LYS A 58 -3.61 12.39 -25.37
C LYS A 58 -5.02 12.90 -25.04
N ASN A 59 -5.77 12.16 -24.26
CA ASN A 59 -7.13 12.49 -23.86
C ASN A 59 -7.21 13.04 -22.41
N THR A 60 -6.08 13.51 -21.86
CA THR A 60 -6.02 14.01 -20.49
C THR A 60 -7.00 15.15 -20.26
N PRO A 61 -7.90 15.07 -19.26
CA PRO A 61 -8.82 16.13 -18.91
C PRO A 61 -8.06 17.41 -18.50
N PRO A 62 -8.57 18.64 -18.85
CA PRO A 62 -7.82 19.89 -18.65
C PRO A 62 -7.57 20.25 -17.18
N HIS A 63 -8.26 19.63 -16.23
CA HIS A 63 -8.07 19.85 -14.79
C HIS A 63 -7.01 18.92 -14.16
N ILE A 64 -6.42 18.02 -14.95
CA ILE A 64 -5.37 17.09 -14.53
C ILE A 64 -4.02 17.51 -15.15
N GLU A 65 -3.06 17.85 -14.30
CA GLU A 65 -1.65 18.05 -14.67
C GLU A 65 -0.94 16.69 -14.63
N VAL A 66 -0.41 16.20 -15.76
CA VAL A 66 0.27 14.90 -15.82
C VAL A 66 1.77 15.05 -15.74
N LYS A 67 2.41 14.29 -14.86
CA LYS A 67 3.85 14.07 -14.78
C LYS A 67 4.13 12.59 -15.06
N TYR A 68 4.37 12.26 -16.33
CA TYR A 68 4.71 10.92 -16.74
C TYR A 68 6.22 10.72 -16.77
N THR A 69 6.69 9.65 -16.13
CA THR A 69 8.09 9.21 -16.18
C THR A 69 8.16 7.75 -16.57
N ARG A 70 8.87 7.42 -17.66
CA ARG A 70 9.35 6.09 -17.94
C ARG A 70 10.82 6.01 -17.53
N HIS A 71 11.17 5.12 -16.60
CA HIS A 71 12.56 4.95 -16.17
C HIS A 71 13.44 4.38 -17.29
N GLU A 72 14.74 4.67 -17.26
CA GLU A 72 15.71 4.13 -18.23
C GLU A 72 15.96 2.63 -18.00
N GLN A 73 15.79 2.17 -16.75
CA GLN A 73 15.93 0.78 -16.34
C GLN A 73 14.91 0.44 -15.24
N ASN A 74 14.58 -0.84 -15.08
CA ASN A 74 13.75 -1.29 -13.98
C ASN A 74 14.49 -1.08 -12.66
N MET A 75 13.93 -0.28 -11.79
CA MET A 75 14.47 0.06 -10.47
C MET A 75 13.88 -0.83 -9.37
N GLY A 76 12.77 -1.50 -9.63
CA GLY A 76 11.96 -2.23 -8.66
C GLY A 76 10.89 -1.37 -8.00
N SER A 77 9.87 -2.02 -7.45
CA SER A 77 8.66 -1.36 -6.93
C SER A 77 8.96 -0.29 -5.87
N THR A 78 9.84 -0.56 -4.93
CA THR A 78 10.15 0.36 -3.82
C THR A 78 10.90 1.61 -4.27
N PRO A 79 12.02 1.54 -5.03
CA PRO A 79 12.66 2.72 -5.57
C PRO A 79 11.74 3.55 -6.48
N ASN A 80 10.91 2.90 -7.31
CA ASN A 80 9.91 3.58 -8.15
C ASN A 80 8.88 4.33 -7.30
N PHE A 81 8.39 3.73 -6.22
CA PHE A 81 7.49 4.39 -5.28
C PHE A 81 8.12 5.62 -4.63
N TYR A 82 9.35 5.51 -4.13
CA TYR A 82 10.06 6.67 -3.55
C TYR A 82 10.32 7.77 -4.57
N TYR A 83 10.61 7.41 -5.81
CA TYR A 83 10.75 8.38 -6.89
C TYR A 83 9.43 9.15 -7.09
N ALA A 84 8.31 8.44 -7.20
CA ALA A 84 6.99 9.04 -7.36
C ALA A 84 6.62 9.95 -6.17
N LEU A 85 6.85 9.51 -4.93
CA LEU A 85 6.56 10.31 -3.73
C LEU A 85 7.34 11.62 -3.66
N ARG A 86 8.55 11.68 -4.22
CA ARG A 86 9.34 12.93 -4.28
C ARG A 86 8.77 13.95 -5.25
N GLN A 87 7.91 13.54 -6.20
CA GLN A 87 7.26 14.41 -7.16
C GLN A 87 5.97 15.04 -6.61
N VAL A 88 5.46 14.55 -5.47
CA VAL A 88 4.21 15.01 -4.86
C VAL A 88 4.32 16.48 -4.44
N THR A 89 3.43 17.30 -4.99
CA THR A 89 3.32 18.73 -4.65
C THR A 89 1.96 19.10 -4.06
N GLY A 90 0.95 18.22 -4.21
CA GLY A 90 -0.37 18.42 -3.65
C GLY A 90 -0.39 18.33 -2.12
N GLU A 91 -1.39 18.93 -1.51
CA GLU A 91 -1.62 18.87 -0.06
C GLU A 91 -2.31 17.59 0.37
N TYR A 92 -2.93 16.90 -0.58
CA TYR A 92 -3.48 15.56 -0.45
C TYR A 92 -2.80 14.60 -1.39
N LEU A 93 -2.78 13.32 -1.03
CA LEU A 93 -2.15 12.24 -1.75
C LEU A 93 -3.11 11.05 -1.85
N ALA A 94 -3.33 10.57 -3.06
CA ALA A 94 -4.06 9.36 -3.38
C ALA A 94 -3.14 8.39 -4.14
N PHE A 95 -3.50 7.11 -4.14
CA PHE A 95 -2.80 6.07 -4.88
C PHE A 95 -3.75 5.29 -5.77
N CYS A 96 -3.24 4.83 -6.90
CA CYS A 96 -3.87 3.83 -7.74
C CYS A 96 -2.75 3.05 -8.44
N GLU A 97 -2.59 1.77 -8.15
CA GLU A 97 -1.65 0.93 -8.88
C GLU A 97 -2.13 0.74 -10.32
N GLY A 98 -1.20 0.57 -11.27
CA GLY A 98 -1.53 0.50 -12.69
C GLY A 98 -2.29 -0.78 -13.10
N ASP A 99 -2.45 -1.75 -12.19
CA ASP A 99 -3.25 -2.97 -12.32
C ASP A 99 -4.61 -2.91 -11.62
N ASP A 100 -4.85 -1.85 -10.81
CA ASP A 100 -6.11 -1.58 -10.13
C ASP A 100 -6.88 -0.44 -10.79
N TYR A 101 -8.13 -0.19 -10.38
CA TYR A 101 -8.91 0.92 -10.92
C TYR A 101 -9.99 1.43 -9.96
N TRP A 102 -10.33 2.71 -10.11
CA TRP A 102 -11.44 3.32 -9.41
C TRP A 102 -12.75 3.11 -10.17
N THR A 103 -13.85 2.92 -9.42
CA THR A 103 -15.16 2.59 -9.95
C THR A 103 -16.22 3.65 -9.68
N ASP A 104 -15.88 4.69 -8.91
CA ASP A 104 -16.81 5.77 -8.55
C ASP A 104 -16.24 7.12 -8.99
N GLU A 105 -16.96 7.84 -9.82
CA GLU A 105 -16.56 9.15 -10.36
C GLU A 105 -16.49 10.27 -9.31
N HIS A 106 -17.01 10.06 -8.10
CA HIS A 106 -16.99 10.99 -6.98
C HIS A 106 -16.06 10.57 -5.83
N LYS A 107 -15.24 9.51 -6.02
CA LYS A 107 -14.35 9.01 -4.99
C LYS A 107 -13.45 10.11 -4.42
N LEU A 108 -12.73 10.80 -5.29
CA LEU A 108 -11.78 11.83 -4.85
C LEU A 108 -12.49 13.02 -4.19
N GLN A 109 -13.61 13.48 -4.75
CA GLN A 109 -14.38 14.59 -4.16
C GLN A 109 -14.87 14.22 -2.76
N THR A 110 -15.45 13.02 -2.60
CA THR A 110 -15.96 12.55 -1.30
C THR A 110 -14.86 12.53 -0.23
N GLN A 111 -13.70 11.98 -0.56
CA GLN A 111 -12.59 11.85 0.40
C GLN A 111 -11.88 13.17 0.67
N TYR A 112 -11.76 14.03 -0.34
CA TYR A 112 -11.22 15.38 -0.21
C TYR A 112 -12.08 16.23 0.71
N ASP A 113 -13.40 16.30 0.45
CA ASP A 113 -14.34 17.08 1.26
C ASP A 113 -14.35 16.62 2.71
N PHE A 114 -14.30 15.31 2.94
CA PHE A 114 -14.20 14.76 4.29
C PHE A 114 -12.95 15.28 5.01
N LEU A 115 -11.78 15.20 4.37
CA LEU A 115 -10.54 15.67 5.00
C LEU A 115 -10.47 17.20 5.15
N GLU A 116 -11.08 17.97 4.27
CA GLU A 116 -11.16 19.44 4.40
C GLU A 116 -12.07 19.86 5.55
N GLN A 117 -13.19 19.14 5.76
CA GLN A 117 -14.17 19.45 6.82
C GLN A 117 -13.75 18.90 8.19
N ASN A 118 -12.86 17.91 8.25
CA ASN A 118 -12.47 17.21 9.48
C ASN A 118 -10.95 17.25 9.66
N LEU A 119 -10.46 18.35 10.24
CA LEU A 119 -9.02 18.62 10.34
C LEU A 119 -8.26 17.66 11.28
N GLU A 120 -8.98 16.98 12.18
CA GLU A 120 -8.43 15.95 13.05
C GLU A 120 -8.15 14.62 12.36
N TYR A 121 -8.58 14.45 11.10
CA TYR A 121 -8.29 13.27 10.28
C TYR A 121 -7.11 13.52 9.34
N ALA A 122 -6.21 12.56 9.28
CA ALA A 122 -5.03 12.61 8.42
C ALA A 122 -5.15 11.72 7.18
N ILE A 123 -6.01 10.71 7.25
CA ILE A 123 -6.17 9.69 6.21
C ILE A 123 -7.62 9.16 6.25
N CYS A 124 -8.16 8.87 5.09
CA CYS A 124 -9.39 8.10 4.93
C CYS A 124 -9.24 7.07 3.81
N PHE A 125 -10.02 6.02 3.89
CA PHE A 125 -10.02 4.92 2.92
C PHE A 125 -11.42 4.32 2.81
N HIS A 126 -11.64 3.50 1.81
CA HIS A 126 -12.95 2.90 1.55
C HIS A 126 -12.84 1.41 1.22
N GLN A 127 -13.99 0.75 1.05
CA GLN A 127 -14.04 -0.64 0.64
C GLN A 127 -13.65 -0.81 -0.82
N ALA A 128 -12.90 -1.87 -1.15
CA ALA A 128 -12.60 -2.29 -2.51
C ALA A 128 -13.18 -3.68 -2.78
N ASN A 129 -13.61 -3.93 -4.02
CA ASN A 129 -13.96 -5.26 -4.47
C ASN A 129 -12.74 -5.98 -5.05
N ASN A 130 -12.63 -7.30 -4.77
CA ASN A 130 -11.72 -8.14 -5.53
C ASN A 130 -12.30 -8.44 -6.91
N VAL A 131 -11.45 -8.37 -7.93
CA VAL A 131 -11.82 -8.73 -9.31
C VAL A 131 -10.78 -9.67 -9.92
N SER A 132 -11.23 -10.48 -10.88
CA SER A 132 -10.36 -11.30 -11.71
C SER A 132 -9.48 -10.43 -12.63
N PRO A 133 -8.48 -11.01 -13.35
CA PRO A 133 -7.73 -10.27 -14.36
C PRO A 133 -8.62 -9.59 -15.41
N TYR A 134 -9.80 -10.16 -15.68
CA TYR A 134 -10.78 -9.68 -16.66
C TYR A 134 -11.88 -8.79 -16.06
N SER A 135 -11.65 -8.22 -14.87
CA SER A 135 -12.58 -7.33 -14.14
C SER A 135 -13.89 -7.99 -13.68
N GLU A 136 -13.97 -9.31 -13.66
CA GLU A 136 -15.10 -10.02 -13.09
C GLU A 136 -15.03 -10.00 -11.56
N LEU A 137 -16.17 -9.72 -10.89
CA LEU A 137 -16.25 -9.71 -9.44
C LEU A 137 -15.93 -11.11 -8.86
N ASP A 138 -15.01 -11.17 -7.90
CA ASP A 138 -14.67 -12.39 -7.16
C ASP A 138 -15.71 -12.72 -6.06
N GLY A 139 -16.79 -11.95 -5.97
CA GLY A 139 -17.88 -12.12 -5.01
C GLY A 139 -17.52 -11.72 -3.56
N LYS A 140 -16.31 -11.26 -3.31
CA LYS A 140 -15.85 -10.83 -1.98
C LYS A 140 -15.10 -9.50 -2.06
N PRO A 141 -15.33 -8.58 -1.10
CA PRO A 141 -14.48 -7.40 -0.97
C PRO A 141 -13.06 -7.80 -0.55
N PHE A 142 -12.10 -6.91 -0.78
CA PHE A 142 -10.74 -7.04 -0.24
C PHE A 142 -10.76 -7.18 1.28
N SER A 143 -11.52 -6.31 1.94
CA SER A 143 -11.85 -6.35 3.36
C SER A 143 -13.23 -5.71 3.56
N ILE A 144 -13.91 -6.03 4.67
CA ILE A 144 -15.16 -5.36 5.04
C ILE A 144 -14.77 -4.08 5.80
N ILE A 145 -15.17 -2.94 5.25
CA ILE A 145 -14.94 -1.62 5.83
C ILE A 145 -16.26 -1.07 6.33
N GLU A 146 -16.24 -0.50 7.54
CA GLU A 146 -17.37 0.17 8.19
C GLU A 146 -17.14 1.68 8.24
N ASP A 147 -18.24 2.45 8.32
CA ASP A 147 -18.19 3.91 8.46
C ASP A 147 -17.83 4.30 9.90
N ARG A 148 -16.52 4.19 10.24
CA ARG A 148 -15.99 4.48 11.58
C ARG A 148 -14.51 4.84 11.58
N ASP A 149 -14.05 5.31 12.73
CA ASP A 149 -12.61 5.44 13.01
C ASP A 149 -11.94 4.07 13.11
N TYR A 150 -10.74 3.98 12.53
CA TYR A 150 -9.85 2.83 12.66
C TYR A 150 -8.59 3.22 13.45
N THR A 151 -8.15 2.31 14.30
CA THR A 151 -6.92 2.51 15.08
C THR A 151 -5.69 2.07 14.29
N PRO A 152 -4.50 2.66 14.55
CA PRO A 152 -3.24 2.21 13.94
C PRO A 152 -2.99 0.72 14.15
N LEU A 153 -3.39 0.17 15.30
CA LEU A 153 -3.21 -1.26 15.59
C LEU A 153 -4.09 -2.14 14.72
N GLU A 154 -5.36 -1.77 14.49
CA GLU A 154 -6.28 -2.54 13.63
C GLU A 154 -5.76 -2.67 12.21
N ILE A 155 -5.33 -1.56 11.61
CA ILE A 155 -4.81 -1.58 10.23
C ILE A 155 -3.51 -2.38 10.10
N TYR A 156 -2.66 -2.35 11.13
CA TYR A 156 -1.42 -3.12 11.16
C TYR A 156 -1.66 -4.61 11.37
N GLN A 157 -2.66 -4.97 12.18
CA GLN A 157 -2.96 -6.37 12.49
C GLN A 157 -3.63 -7.14 11.35
N HIS A 158 -4.51 -6.48 10.59
CA HIS A 158 -5.44 -7.15 9.70
C HIS A 158 -5.27 -6.82 8.23
N TRP A 159 -4.35 -5.90 7.89
CA TRP A 159 -4.10 -5.42 6.53
C TRP A 159 -5.42 -5.13 5.78
N VAL A 160 -6.26 -4.34 6.42
CA VAL A 160 -7.63 -4.05 5.92
C VAL A 160 -7.67 -2.95 4.86
N VAL A 161 -6.61 -2.12 4.76
CA VAL A 161 -6.55 -0.97 3.86
C VAL A 161 -5.86 -1.37 2.57
N HIS A 162 -6.56 -1.26 1.45
CA HIS A 162 -5.98 -1.40 0.12
C HIS A 162 -5.48 -0.04 -0.38
N THR A 163 -4.31 0.00 -1.02
CA THR A 163 -3.62 1.23 -1.42
C THR A 163 -4.48 2.12 -2.31
N ALA A 164 -5.16 1.54 -3.32
CA ALA A 164 -6.02 2.30 -4.24
C ALA A 164 -7.27 2.93 -3.57
N THR A 165 -7.55 2.61 -2.29
CA THR A 165 -8.69 3.17 -1.56
C THR A 165 -8.37 4.46 -0.81
N VAL A 166 -7.10 4.78 -0.64
CA VAL A 166 -6.61 5.80 0.28
C VAL A 166 -6.60 7.20 -0.32
N VAL A 167 -7.02 8.19 0.48
CA VAL A 167 -6.60 9.59 0.37
C VAL A 167 -6.07 10.05 1.73
N MET A 168 -4.92 10.72 1.73
CA MET A 168 -4.30 11.20 2.96
C MET A 168 -3.65 12.58 2.79
N ARG A 169 -3.35 13.25 3.92
CA ARG A 169 -2.59 14.49 3.91
C ARG A 169 -1.14 14.23 3.50
N SER A 170 -0.64 14.92 2.48
CA SER A 170 0.75 14.79 2.00
C SER A 170 1.79 15.19 3.06
N ALA A 171 1.37 15.92 4.10
CA ALA A 171 2.21 16.21 5.26
C ALA A 171 2.79 14.94 5.90
N THR A 172 2.15 13.78 5.72
CA THR A 172 2.65 12.45 6.10
C THR A 172 4.07 12.21 5.64
N LEU A 173 4.41 12.61 4.41
CA LEU A 173 5.75 12.42 3.81
C LEU A 173 6.87 13.19 4.54
N ARG A 174 6.51 14.13 5.41
CA ARG A 174 7.44 14.95 6.19
C ARG A 174 7.53 14.54 7.65
N THR A 175 6.69 13.61 8.11
CA THR A 175 6.69 13.14 9.50
C THR A 175 7.98 12.37 9.85
N LEU A 176 8.31 12.35 11.14
CA LEU A 176 9.38 11.51 11.64
C LEU A 176 9.06 10.02 11.42
N ALA A 177 7.78 9.63 11.60
CA ALA A 177 7.33 8.27 11.35
C ALA A 177 7.63 7.81 9.92
N PHE A 178 7.29 8.62 8.91
CA PHE A 178 7.61 8.32 7.51
C PHE A 178 9.13 8.17 7.31
N LYS A 179 9.93 9.13 7.81
CA LYS A 179 11.38 9.12 7.62
C LYS A 179 12.07 7.93 8.27
N GLU A 180 11.64 7.52 9.46
CA GLU A 180 12.25 6.43 10.23
C GLU A 180 11.76 5.05 9.79
N THR A 181 10.51 4.92 9.31
CA THR A 181 9.93 3.63 8.95
C THR A 181 10.06 3.31 7.46
N LEU A 182 10.27 4.32 6.61
CA LEU A 182 10.34 4.18 5.15
C LEU A 182 11.69 4.68 4.59
N ASN A 183 12.77 4.56 5.35
CA ASN A 183 14.11 5.03 4.95
C ASN A 183 14.95 3.96 4.22
N ASP A 184 14.50 2.72 4.15
CA ASP A 184 15.24 1.62 3.54
C ASP A 184 14.66 1.27 2.16
N PRO A 185 15.37 1.56 1.05
CA PRO A 185 14.88 1.30 -0.30
C PRO A 185 14.76 -0.21 -0.63
N THR A 186 15.24 -1.09 0.25
CA THR A 186 15.11 -2.55 0.09
C THR A 186 13.81 -3.10 0.68
N LEU A 187 13.06 -2.28 1.42
CA LEU A 187 11.75 -2.67 1.97
C LEU A 187 10.78 -3.01 0.84
N GLN A 188 9.92 -3.97 1.11
CA GLN A 188 8.75 -4.30 0.29
C GLN A 188 7.50 -4.14 1.14
N TYR A 189 6.33 -3.87 0.51
CA TYR A 189 5.04 -3.73 1.22
C TYR A 189 5.04 -2.56 2.21
N PHE A 190 5.44 -1.40 1.72
CA PHE A 190 5.56 -0.14 2.49
C PHE A 190 4.21 0.57 2.71
N ASP A 191 3.15 0.11 2.10
CA ASP A 191 1.79 0.64 2.20
C ASP A 191 1.33 0.77 3.67
N THR A 192 1.39 -0.31 4.44
CA THR A 192 1.06 -0.26 5.87
C THR A 192 1.91 0.74 6.65
N ALA A 193 3.20 0.86 6.33
CA ALA A 193 4.08 1.81 7.02
C ALA A 193 3.71 3.27 6.72
N ILE A 194 3.34 3.61 5.47
CA ILE A 194 2.91 4.97 5.13
C ILE A 194 1.54 5.30 5.74
N PHE A 195 0.61 4.32 5.83
CA PHE A 195 -0.67 4.51 6.49
C PHE A 195 -0.49 4.74 8.00
N LEU A 196 0.38 3.97 8.65
CA LEU A 196 0.76 4.19 10.04
C LEU A 196 1.41 5.56 10.24
N ALA A 197 2.27 6.00 9.32
CA ALA A 197 2.86 7.33 9.39
C ALA A 197 1.81 8.44 9.32
N ALA A 198 0.76 8.27 8.49
CA ALA A 198 -0.34 9.22 8.43
C ALA A 198 -1.08 9.34 9.78
N THR A 199 -1.24 8.24 10.52
CA THR A 199 -1.93 8.27 11.83
C THR A 199 -1.16 9.05 12.91
N THR A 200 0.09 9.43 12.68
CA THR A 200 0.82 10.33 13.60
C THR A 200 0.40 11.79 13.45
N LEU A 201 -0.32 12.14 12.38
CA LEU A 201 -0.87 13.48 12.16
C LEU A 201 -2.33 13.62 12.58
N GLY A 202 -3.06 12.53 12.70
CA GLY A 202 -4.48 12.55 13.03
C GLY A 202 -5.14 11.19 12.92
N LYS A 203 -6.47 11.18 13.02
CA LYS A 203 -7.30 10.00 12.95
C LYS A 203 -7.36 9.40 11.54
N MET A 204 -7.90 8.20 11.46
CA MET A 204 -8.16 7.47 10.22
C MET A 204 -9.63 7.08 10.16
N GLN A 205 -10.31 7.42 9.05
CA GLN A 205 -11.70 7.10 8.77
C GLN A 205 -11.83 6.02 7.70
N GLY A 206 -12.64 5.00 7.95
CA GLY A 206 -13.12 4.05 6.94
C GLY A 206 -14.47 4.47 6.37
N PHE A 207 -14.73 4.16 5.08
CA PHE A 207 -16.02 4.30 4.43
C PHE A 207 -16.47 2.95 3.89
N SER A 208 -17.69 2.54 4.19
CA SER A 208 -18.27 1.26 3.75
C SER A 208 -18.58 1.23 2.25
N LYS A 209 -18.65 2.39 1.59
CA LYS A 209 -18.91 2.49 0.16
C LYS A 209 -17.75 1.90 -0.63
N THR A 210 -18.04 1.03 -1.59
CA THR A 210 -17.03 0.50 -2.54
C THR A 210 -16.81 1.52 -3.66
N MET A 211 -15.58 1.98 -3.85
CA MET A 211 -15.21 2.98 -4.86
C MET A 211 -13.98 2.58 -5.68
N SER A 212 -13.43 1.37 -5.48
CA SER A 212 -12.33 0.82 -6.29
C SER A 212 -12.42 -0.70 -6.42
N ALA A 213 -11.69 -1.23 -7.39
CA ALA A 213 -11.49 -2.64 -7.61
C ALA A 213 -10.01 -3.00 -7.46
N TYR A 214 -9.74 -4.07 -6.71
CA TYR A 214 -8.44 -4.71 -6.55
C TYR A 214 -8.35 -5.92 -7.50
N ARG A 215 -7.44 -5.85 -8.44
CA ARG A 215 -7.25 -6.92 -9.43
C ARG A 215 -6.33 -8.01 -8.90
N ARG A 216 -6.80 -9.24 -8.98
CA ARG A 216 -6.06 -10.44 -8.54
C ARG A 216 -5.56 -11.20 -9.76
N HIS A 217 -4.26 -11.12 -10.03
CA HIS A 217 -3.60 -11.81 -11.15
C HIS A 217 -2.25 -12.39 -10.72
N ASP A 218 -1.75 -13.38 -11.47
CA ASP A 218 -0.55 -14.15 -11.09
C ASP A 218 0.75 -13.31 -11.05
N ALA A 219 0.81 -12.20 -11.80
CA ALA A 219 1.95 -11.30 -11.80
C ALA A 219 1.93 -10.28 -10.64
N GLY A 220 0.84 -10.19 -9.87
CA GLY A 220 0.69 -9.28 -8.74
C GLY A 220 1.69 -9.60 -7.63
N LEU A 221 2.27 -8.56 -7.01
CA LEU A 221 3.25 -8.70 -5.92
C LEU A 221 2.70 -9.47 -4.70
N SER A 222 1.39 -9.42 -4.48
CA SER A 222 0.71 -10.09 -3.37
C SER A 222 0.36 -11.55 -3.68
N PHE A 223 0.46 -11.98 -4.94
CA PHE A 223 0.17 -13.33 -5.39
C PHE A 223 1.46 -14.15 -5.56
N GLY A 224 1.37 -15.44 -5.33
CA GLY A 224 2.44 -16.39 -5.61
C GLY A 224 2.75 -17.34 -4.45
N ALA A 225 3.58 -18.34 -4.75
CA ALA A 225 4.05 -19.34 -3.79
C ALA A 225 4.81 -18.70 -2.61
N VAL A 226 4.91 -19.44 -1.50
CA VAL A 226 5.70 -19.06 -0.32
C VAL A 226 7.09 -18.57 -0.75
N ASN A 227 7.40 -17.32 -0.42
CA ASN A 227 8.68 -16.71 -0.76
C ASN A 227 9.43 -16.31 0.52
N PHE A 228 10.31 -17.18 0.98
CA PHE A 228 11.07 -16.98 2.22
C PHE A 228 11.93 -15.70 2.23
N ARG A 229 12.39 -15.24 1.06
CA ARG A 229 13.13 -13.94 0.97
C ARG A 229 12.18 -12.78 1.24
N ARG A 230 10.96 -12.85 0.74
CA ARG A 230 9.90 -11.88 1.04
C ARG A 230 9.62 -11.86 2.54
N ASP A 231 9.47 -13.01 3.16
CA ASP A 231 9.13 -13.13 4.57
C ASP A 231 10.25 -12.62 5.50
N LEU A 232 11.51 -12.76 5.11
CA LEU A 232 12.64 -12.11 5.79
C LEU A 232 12.59 -10.57 5.68
N LYS A 233 12.17 -10.02 4.52
CA LYS A 233 11.98 -8.57 4.36
C LYS A 233 10.81 -8.06 5.19
N HIS A 234 9.71 -8.82 5.29
CA HIS A 234 8.61 -8.51 6.21
C HIS A 234 9.07 -8.47 7.68
N ASN A 235 9.92 -9.42 8.12
CA ASN A 235 10.50 -9.37 9.46
C ASN A 235 11.31 -8.10 9.70
N HIS A 236 12.01 -7.61 8.68
CA HIS A 236 12.76 -6.37 8.76
C HIS A 236 11.83 -5.16 8.89
N LEU A 237 10.82 -5.03 8.02
CA LEU A 237 9.81 -3.97 8.10
C LEU A 237 9.09 -3.98 9.45
N ASP A 238 8.61 -5.14 9.91
CA ASP A 238 7.97 -5.29 11.21
C ASP A 238 8.87 -4.85 12.36
N THR A 239 10.19 -5.11 12.27
CA THR A 239 11.17 -4.66 13.28
C THR A 239 11.25 -3.14 13.31
N ILE A 240 11.32 -2.48 12.15
CA ILE A 240 11.37 -1.02 12.04
C ILE A 240 10.10 -0.41 12.63
N ILE A 241 8.92 -0.87 12.19
CA ILE A 241 7.62 -0.42 12.69
C ILE A 241 7.51 -0.61 14.21
N GLY A 242 7.83 -1.81 14.71
CA GLY A 242 7.75 -2.11 16.13
C GLY A 242 8.70 -1.26 16.98
N ASN A 243 9.90 -0.97 16.48
CA ASN A 243 10.87 -0.14 17.19
C ASN A 243 10.44 1.33 17.23
N PHE A 244 9.78 1.83 16.17
CA PHE A 244 9.31 3.20 16.13
C PHE A 244 8.07 3.40 17.02
N TYR A 245 7.01 2.61 16.81
CA TYR A 245 5.71 2.84 17.45
C TYR A 245 5.61 2.34 18.89
N GLN A 246 6.45 1.38 19.30
CA GLN A 246 6.45 0.80 20.64
C GLN A 246 5.08 0.21 21.09
N GLY A 247 4.88 -0.04 22.38
CA GLY A 247 3.61 -0.45 22.97
C GLY A 247 2.95 -1.68 22.31
N LYS A 248 1.67 -1.60 22.00
CA LYS A 248 0.88 -2.70 21.42
C LYS A 248 1.32 -3.03 19.98
N ILE A 249 1.73 -2.03 19.21
CA ILE A 249 2.25 -2.23 17.85
C ILE A 249 3.54 -3.05 17.91
N LYS A 250 4.48 -2.71 18.79
CA LYS A 250 5.68 -3.51 18.99
C LYS A 250 5.37 -4.94 19.45
N GLN A 251 4.44 -5.11 20.38
CA GLN A 251 4.05 -6.45 20.83
C GLN A 251 3.51 -7.31 19.70
N HIS A 252 2.70 -6.72 18.81
CA HIS A 252 2.18 -7.39 17.64
C HIS A 252 3.29 -7.69 16.62
N SER A 253 4.13 -6.70 16.29
CA SER A 253 5.29 -6.86 15.43
C SER A 253 6.19 -8.01 15.88
N ASP A 254 6.62 -8.01 17.15
CA ASP A 254 7.45 -9.09 17.73
C ASP A 254 6.76 -10.47 17.61
N TRP A 255 5.42 -10.51 17.72
CA TRP A 255 4.65 -11.74 17.55
C TRP A 255 4.61 -12.20 16.10
N GLN A 256 4.38 -11.30 15.14
CA GLN A 256 4.35 -11.62 13.72
C GLN A 256 5.72 -12.11 13.23
N ILE A 257 6.79 -11.44 13.63
CA ILE A 257 8.17 -11.85 13.32
C ILE A 257 8.42 -13.26 13.86
N PHE A 258 8.05 -13.51 15.11
CA PHE A 258 8.26 -14.83 15.73
C PHE A 258 7.47 -15.92 14.99
N ILE A 259 6.15 -15.76 14.81
CA ILE A 259 5.30 -16.83 14.27
C ILE A 259 5.64 -17.13 12.80
N ARG A 260 5.90 -16.11 11.99
CA ARG A 260 6.38 -16.24 10.61
C ARG A 260 7.71 -17.00 10.58
N SER A 261 8.69 -16.55 11.35
CA SER A 261 10.01 -17.19 11.40
C SER A 261 9.95 -18.63 11.90
N TYR A 262 9.07 -18.94 12.85
CA TYR A 262 8.87 -20.29 13.36
C TYR A 262 8.31 -21.22 12.26
N ASN A 263 7.30 -20.80 11.55
CA ASN A 263 6.69 -21.58 10.48
C ASN A 263 7.68 -21.79 9.32
N ASP A 264 8.36 -20.73 8.88
CA ASP A 264 9.27 -20.76 7.75
C ASP A 264 10.55 -21.55 8.07
N PHE A 265 11.00 -21.54 9.31
CA PHE A 265 12.12 -22.38 9.76
C PHE A 265 11.86 -23.86 9.47
N PHE A 266 10.71 -24.37 9.85
CA PHE A 266 10.39 -25.78 9.61
C PHE A 266 10.12 -26.07 8.13
N GLN A 267 9.53 -25.14 7.40
CA GLN A 267 9.29 -25.31 5.97
C GLN A 267 10.61 -25.33 5.17
N THR A 268 11.53 -24.43 5.49
CA THR A 268 12.84 -24.38 4.83
C THR A 268 13.71 -25.60 5.15
N LEU A 269 13.63 -26.14 6.37
CA LEU A 269 14.27 -27.40 6.73
C LEU A 269 13.73 -28.58 5.90
N LYS A 270 12.40 -28.68 5.78
CA LYS A 270 11.75 -29.73 4.97
C LYS A 270 12.15 -29.66 3.47
N GLN A 271 12.44 -28.46 2.98
CA GLN A 271 12.87 -28.23 1.60
C GLN A 271 14.40 -28.31 1.39
N GLY A 272 15.17 -28.65 2.44
CA GLY A 272 16.64 -28.72 2.36
C GLY A 272 17.33 -27.36 2.26
N GLN A 273 16.63 -26.25 2.54
CA GLN A 273 17.16 -24.88 2.43
C GLN A 273 17.83 -24.44 3.75
N PHE A 274 18.89 -25.14 4.19
CA PHE A 274 19.51 -24.97 5.51
C PHE A 274 20.03 -23.54 5.77
N ALA A 275 20.58 -22.87 4.76
CA ALA A 275 21.08 -21.49 4.92
C ALA A 275 19.95 -20.51 5.24
N THR A 276 18.80 -20.66 4.58
CA THR A 276 17.58 -19.85 4.82
C THR A 276 16.97 -20.21 6.19
N ALA A 277 16.90 -21.50 6.52
CA ALA A 277 16.45 -21.95 7.84
C ALA A 277 17.27 -21.31 8.97
N PHE A 278 18.59 -21.24 8.81
CA PHE A 278 19.46 -20.59 9.81
C PHE A 278 19.18 -19.09 9.98
N GLN A 279 18.74 -18.39 8.94
CA GLN A 279 18.32 -16.99 9.06
C GLN A 279 17.04 -16.87 9.90
N PHE A 280 16.06 -17.73 9.67
CA PHE A 280 14.83 -17.75 10.49
C PHE A 280 15.11 -18.16 11.94
N LEU A 281 16.02 -19.09 12.18
CA LEU A 281 16.45 -19.46 13.54
C LEU A 281 16.97 -18.26 14.32
N LYS A 282 17.77 -17.39 13.68
CA LYS A 282 18.25 -16.14 14.31
C LYS A 282 17.11 -15.25 14.75
N TRP A 283 16.06 -15.11 13.94
CA TRP A 283 14.85 -14.35 14.30
C TRP A 283 14.09 -14.98 15.45
N ILE A 284 13.94 -16.31 15.49
CA ILE A 284 13.30 -17.04 16.61
C ILE A 284 14.07 -16.80 17.90
N LEU A 285 15.40 -16.92 17.87
CA LEU A 285 16.25 -16.70 19.05
C LEU A 285 16.19 -15.26 19.54
N LYS A 286 16.15 -14.29 18.63
CA LYS A 286 15.97 -12.87 18.99
C LYS A 286 14.63 -12.62 19.71
N HIS A 287 13.62 -13.39 19.39
CA HIS A 287 12.27 -13.30 19.99
C HIS A 287 11.95 -14.48 20.92
N TYR A 288 12.94 -15.07 21.61
CA TYR A 288 12.81 -16.30 22.41
C TYR A 288 11.68 -16.22 23.47
N LYS A 289 11.39 -15.05 24.03
CA LYS A 289 10.28 -14.87 24.98
C LYS A 289 8.93 -15.21 24.35
N LYS A 290 8.75 -14.96 23.06
CA LYS A 290 7.53 -15.34 22.30
C LYS A 290 7.45 -16.85 22.11
N LEU A 291 8.60 -17.52 21.91
CA LEU A 291 8.69 -18.98 21.83
C LEU A 291 8.18 -19.62 23.13
N ILE A 292 8.62 -19.13 24.28
CA ILE A 292 8.16 -19.63 25.59
C ILE A 292 6.64 -19.49 25.71
N ILE A 293 6.09 -18.31 25.39
CA ILE A 293 4.64 -18.06 25.43
C ILE A 293 3.89 -19.02 24.49
N TYR A 294 4.41 -19.24 23.29
CA TYR A 294 3.81 -20.14 22.29
C TYR A 294 3.78 -21.57 22.77
N LEU A 295 4.89 -22.07 23.32
CA LEU A 295 4.99 -23.44 23.85
C LEU A 295 4.06 -23.64 25.04
N LEU A 296 3.99 -22.68 25.98
CA LEU A 296 3.06 -22.73 27.11
C LEU A 296 1.58 -22.76 26.68
N LYS A 297 1.23 -22.06 25.59
CA LYS A 297 -0.14 -22.14 25.03
C LYS A 297 -0.44 -23.51 24.44
N LYS A 298 0.53 -24.15 23.74
CA LYS A 298 0.36 -25.49 23.16
C LYS A 298 0.22 -26.61 24.20
N ILE A 299 0.80 -26.42 25.39
CA ILE A 299 0.69 -27.43 26.49
C ILE A 299 -0.68 -27.36 27.18
N ARG A 300 -1.38 -26.21 27.06
CA ARG A 300 -2.70 -25.99 27.71
C ARG A 300 -3.89 -26.41 26.86
N HIS A 301 -3.64 -26.82 25.63
CA HIS A 301 -4.63 -27.40 24.68
C HIS A 301 -4.24 -28.85 24.32
#